data_776cee0566d3f51301eae2b135932621
#
_entry.id   776cee0566d3f51301eae2b135932621
#
_cell.length_a   1.000
_cell.length_b   1.000
_cell.length_c   1.000
_cell.angle_alpha   90.00
_cell.angle_beta   90.00
_cell.angle_gamma   90.00
#
_symmetry.space_group_name_H-M   'P 1'
#
loop_
_entity.id
_entity.type
_entity.pdbx_description
1 polymer ?
#
loop_
_entity_poly.entity_id
_entity_poly.type
_entity_poly.pdbx_seq_one_letter_code
_entity_poly.pdbx_strand_id
1 'polypeptide(L)'
;MPVVSLSGGRMNVFGIDVGGSGIKGAPVDTETGELVAERVRIKTPKPARPEAIVETSVEVVRRSGWEGPVGCGFPAVIKDGVVQTAANIDDANVGFDMQGRLEQELGDPVRVINDADAAGLAEMRWGAGRGVEGVVLMLTLGTGIGSSLFAGGRLVPNAEFGHIEIRGKDAEHRASDSARKRDDLSWEEYAERLDEYLHRIEDLLWPDLIVVGGGISKKSDKFFPYLTARTEIVPAQMLNEAGIAGAALAGIPQEAAVKAAE
;
A
#
# COMPACT_ATOMS: atom_id res chain seq x y z
N MET A 1 -18.39 -1.93 -7.79
CA MET A 1 -17.54 -1.29 -6.78
C MET A 1 -17.50 0.20 -7.04
N PRO A 2 -17.72 1.06 -6.03
CA PRO A 2 -17.59 2.49 -6.25
C PRO A 2 -16.13 2.85 -6.47
N VAL A 3 -15.90 3.64 -7.49
CA VAL A 3 -14.60 4.16 -7.88
C VAL A 3 -14.20 5.20 -6.82
N VAL A 4 -13.05 5.02 -6.16
CA VAL A 4 -12.47 6.08 -5.32
C VAL A 4 -12.13 7.25 -6.24
N SER A 5 -12.99 8.28 -6.28
CA SER A 5 -12.71 9.52 -7.00
C SER A 5 -11.66 10.30 -6.21
N LEU A 6 -10.61 10.75 -6.87
CA LEU A 6 -9.54 11.56 -6.27
C LEU A 6 -9.96 13.04 -6.03
N SER A 7 -11.22 13.40 -6.22
CA SER A 7 -11.78 14.75 -6.01
C SER A 7 -12.57 14.81 -4.70
N GLY A 8 -11.89 14.89 -3.57
CA GLY A 8 -12.48 15.16 -2.26
C GLY A 8 -12.19 16.60 -1.81
N GLY A 9 -13.17 17.31 -1.21
CA GLY A 9 -12.93 18.58 -0.55
C GLY A 9 -12.01 18.43 0.67
N ARG A 10 -11.50 19.53 1.23
CA ARG A 10 -10.58 19.53 2.38
C ARG A 10 -11.22 18.83 3.59
N MET A 11 -10.66 17.70 3.96
CA MET A 11 -11.12 16.86 5.06
C MET A 11 -9.91 16.18 5.69
N ASN A 12 -9.92 16.06 7.01
CA ASN A 12 -8.98 15.20 7.70
C ASN A 12 -9.58 13.80 7.85
N VAL A 13 -8.79 12.77 7.59
CA VAL A 13 -9.16 11.36 7.77
C VAL A 13 -8.01 10.66 8.47
N PHE A 14 -8.30 9.75 9.37
CA PHE A 14 -7.24 8.97 10.02
C PHE A 14 -6.80 7.82 9.13
N GLY A 15 -5.51 7.74 8.85
CA GLY A 15 -4.92 6.62 8.13
C GLY A 15 -4.23 5.65 9.08
N ILE A 16 -4.51 4.35 8.92
CA ILE A 16 -3.81 3.25 9.59
C ILE A 16 -3.01 2.47 8.56
N ASP A 17 -1.75 2.17 8.87
CA ASP A 17 -0.87 1.28 8.11
C ASP A 17 -0.53 0.08 8.99
N VAL A 18 -1.09 -1.10 8.66
CA VAL A 18 -0.85 -2.37 9.35
C VAL A 18 0.37 -3.04 8.74
N GLY A 19 1.52 -2.85 9.36
CA GLY A 19 2.76 -3.48 8.89
C GLY A 19 3.21 -4.66 9.76
N GLY A 20 4.04 -5.53 9.22
CA GLY A 20 4.54 -6.73 9.92
C GLY A 20 5.36 -6.47 11.19
N SER A 21 5.92 -5.26 11.37
CA SER A 21 6.72 -4.88 12.55
C SER A 21 6.06 -3.82 13.43
N GLY A 22 4.98 -3.20 12.97
CA GLY A 22 4.27 -2.15 13.71
C GLY A 22 3.06 -1.67 12.95
N ILE A 23 2.00 -1.42 13.69
CA ILE A 23 0.79 -0.75 13.24
C ILE A 23 0.98 0.73 13.53
N LYS A 24 0.79 1.56 12.51
CA LYS A 24 1.02 3.01 12.58
C LYS A 24 -0.22 3.75 12.12
N GLY A 25 -0.45 4.93 12.66
CA GLY A 25 -1.55 5.77 12.20
C GLY A 25 -1.37 7.23 12.57
N ALA A 26 -1.99 8.09 11.80
CA ALA A 26 -2.06 9.53 12.02
C ALA A 26 -3.25 10.14 11.27
N PRO A 27 -3.78 11.28 11.73
CA PRO A 27 -4.71 12.06 10.93
C PRO A 27 -3.96 12.74 9.78
N VAL A 28 -4.58 12.74 8.61
CA VAL A 28 -4.02 13.23 7.34
C VAL A 28 -4.95 14.29 6.75
N ASP A 29 -4.39 15.39 6.30
CA ASP A 29 -5.09 16.34 5.42
C ASP A 29 -5.18 15.71 4.02
N THR A 30 -6.39 15.37 3.59
CA THR A 30 -6.62 14.65 2.32
C THR A 30 -6.48 15.55 1.07
N GLU A 31 -6.25 16.84 1.23
CA GLU A 31 -5.89 17.74 0.14
C GLU A 31 -4.37 17.70 -0.15
N THR A 32 -3.55 17.76 0.91
CA THR A 32 -2.09 17.84 0.80
C THR A 32 -1.37 16.50 0.96
N GLY A 33 -2.00 15.52 1.62
CA GLY A 33 -1.37 14.25 1.99
C GLY A 33 -0.47 14.34 3.23
N GLU A 34 -0.39 15.51 3.86
CA GLU A 34 0.44 15.73 5.03
C GLU A 34 -0.20 15.20 6.32
N LEU A 35 0.62 14.67 7.21
CA LEU A 35 0.18 14.32 8.55
C LEU A 35 -0.09 15.59 9.36
N VAL A 36 -1.29 15.72 9.94
CA VAL A 36 -1.68 16.88 10.74
C VAL A 36 -1.34 16.74 12.23
N ALA A 37 -0.86 15.58 12.65
CA ALA A 37 -0.33 15.31 13.98
C ALA A 37 0.76 14.25 13.95
N GLU A 38 1.46 14.08 15.07
CA GLU A 38 2.48 13.04 15.20
C GLU A 38 1.88 11.64 15.01
N ARG A 39 2.64 10.80 14.30
CA ARG A 39 2.29 9.41 14.04
C ARG A 39 2.39 8.56 15.31
N VAL A 40 1.30 7.93 15.70
CA VAL A 40 1.29 6.87 16.71
C VAL A 40 1.82 5.58 16.09
N ARG A 41 2.65 4.83 16.81
CA ARG A 41 3.14 3.52 16.41
C ARG A 41 3.12 2.55 17.57
N ILE A 42 2.50 1.39 17.36
CA ILE A 42 2.50 0.25 18.29
C ILE A 42 3.09 -0.96 17.57
N LYS A 43 3.82 -1.81 18.28
CA LYS A 43 4.36 -3.06 17.70
C LYS A 43 3.21 -3.96 17.25
N THR A 44 3.34 -4.55 16.07
CA THR A 44 2.42 -5.58 15.62
C THR A 44 2.45 -6.76 16.57
N PRO A 45 1.28 -7.23 17.06
CA PRO A 45 1.19 -8.37 17.96
C PRO A 45 1.75 -9.64 17.31
N LYS A 46 2.27 -10.54 18.12
CA LYS A 46 2.74 -11.86 17.67
C LYS A 46 2.15 -12.95 18.56
N PRO A 47 1.36 -13.87 18.01
CA PRO A 47 0.94 -13.96 16.60
C PRO A 47 0.02 -12.80 16.19
N ALA A 48 0.07 -12.42 14.91
CA ALA A 48 -0.72 -11.34 14.32
C ALA A 48 -2.14 -11.84 13.98
N ARG A 49 -2.90 -12.25 15.01
CA ARG A 49 -4.28 -12.72 14.88
C ARG A 49 -5.26 -11.56 14.68
N PRO A 50 -6.42 -11.80 14.06
CA PRO A 50 -7.35 -10.72 13.70
C PRO A 50 -7.75 -9.84 14.89
N GLU A 51 -8.16 -10.43 16.00
CA GLU A 51 -8.60 -9.67 17.17
C GLU A 51 -7.46 -8.81 17.75
N ALA A 52 -6.25 -9.34 17.82
CA ALA A 52 -5.09 -8.61 18.32
C ALA A 52 -4.68 -7.46 17.38
N ILE A 53 -4.86 -7.63 16.06
CA ILE A 53 -4.65 -6.54 15.09
C ILE A 53 -5.73 -5.47 15.26
N VAL A 54 -7.00 -5.85 15.40
CA VAL A 54 -8.12 -4.91 15.67
C VAL A 54 -7.84 -4.12 16.94
N GLU A 55 -7.59 -4.79 18.07
CA GLU A 55 -7.29 -4.15 19.35
C GLU A 55 -6.13 -3.15 19.23
N THR A 56 -5.05 -3.55 18.55
CA THR A 56 -3.88 -2.68 18.36
C THR A 56 -4.19 -1.50 17.45
N SER A 57 -4.97 -1.68 16.39
CA SER A 57 -5.38 -0.62 15.47
C SER A 57 -6.29 0.39 16.16
N VAL A 58 -7.25 -0.09 16.94
CA VAL A 58 -8.13 0.74 17.77
C VAL A 58 -7.33 1.55 18.80
N GLU A 59 -6.34 0.93 19.44
CA GLU A 59 -5.45 1.61 20.38
C GLU A 59 -4.61 2.72 19.70
N VAL A 60 -4.16 2.50 18.45
CA VAL A 60 -3.46 3.53 17.64
C VAL A 60 -4.37 4.75 17.44
N VAL A 61 -5.64 4.54 17.07
CA VAL A 61 -6.61 5.62 16.87
C VAL A 61 -6.91 6.33 18.20
N ARG A 62 -7.20 5.59 19.27
CA ARG A 62 -7.54 6.15 20.60
C ARG A 62 -6.40 6.99 21.19
N ARG A 63 -5.14 6.54 21.02
CA ARG A 63 -3.96 7.31 21.49
C ARG A 63 -3.78 8.64 20.77
N SER A 64 -4.25 8.74 19.54
CA SER A 64 -4.21 10.01 18.82
C SER A 64 -5.32 10.98 19.22
N GLY A 65 -6.33 10.52 19.98
CA GLY A 65 -7.53 11.29 20.31
C GLY A 65 -8.42 11.56 19.09
N TRP A 66 -8.32 10.73 18.04
CA TRP A 66 -9.10 10.90 16.83
C TRP A 66 -10.53 10.42 16.97
N GLU A 67 -11.45 11.21 16.43
CA GLU A 67 -12.87 10.90 16.20
C GLU A 67 -13.20 11.24 14.75
N GLY A 68 -13.88 10.32 14.04
CA GLY A 68 -14.27 10.50 12.64
C GLY A 68 -13.75 9.39 11.72
N PRO A 69 -13.86 9.57 10.37
CA PRO A 69 -13.61 8.50 9.41
C PRO A 69 -12.17 8.00 9.45
N VAL A 70 -12.00 6.69 9.22
CA VAL A 70 -10.73 5.97 9.27
C VAL A 70 -10.53 5.17 7.99
N GLY A 71 -9.34 5.25 7.40
CA GLY A 71 -8.86 4.32 6.39
C GLY A 71 -7.79 3.40 6.95
N CYS A 72 -7.77 2.13 6.53
CA CYS A 72 -6.81 1.14 7.00
C CYS A 72 -6.19 0.39 5.82
N GLY A 73 -4.87 0.53 5.65
CA GLY A 73 -4.05 -0.30 4.77
C GLY A 73 -3.69 -1.61 5.47
N PHE A 74 -4.07 -2.74 4.89
CA PHE A 74 -3.93 -4.07 5.48
C PHE A 74 -3.11 -4.99 4.54
N PRO A 75 -2.15 -5.80 5.05
CA PRO A 75 -1.24 -6.58 4.21
C PRO A 75 -1.89 -7.88 3.70
N ALA A 76 -2.99 -7.76 2.98
CA ALA A 76 -3.74 -8.86 2.37
C ALA A 76 -4.66 -8.35 1.26
N VAL A 77 -5.14 -9.26 0.42
CA VAL A 77 -6.27 -9.01 -0.48
C VAL A 77 -7.53 -8.75 0.35
N ILE A 78 -8.21 -7.63 0.08
CA ILE A 78 -9.44 -7.22 0.78
C ILE A 78 -10.60 -7.14 -0.22
N LYS A 79 -11.67 -7.87 0.06
CA LYS A 79 -12.93 -7.78 -0.69
C LYS A 79 -14.09 -7.49 0.25
N ASP A 80 -14.79 -6.40 0.00
CA ASP A 80 -15.93 -5.95 0.80
C ASP A 80 -15.64 -5.90 2.32
N GLY A 81 -14.42 -5.46 2.69
CA GLY A 81 -13.96 -5.36 4.07
C GLY A 81 -13.43 -6.66 4.68
N VAL A 82 -13.56 -7.80 3.95
CA VAL A 82 -13.17 -9.13 4.41
C VAL A 82 -11.78 -9.51 3.88
N VAL A 83 -10.93 -10.02 4.74
CA VAL A 83 -9.59 -10.52 4.42
C VAL A 83 -9.68 -11.81 3.62
N GLN A 84 -8.98 -11.88 2.46
CA GLN A 84 -9.02 -13.02 1.56
C GLN A 84 -7.75 -13.86 1.57
N THR A 85 -6.61 -13.27 1.93
CA THR A 85 -5.28 -13.93 1.92
C THR A 85 -4.53 -13.68 3.22
N ALA A 86 -3.46 -14.43 3.47
CA ALA A 86 -2.64 -14.29 4.67
C ALA A 86 -1.16 -14.62 4.40
N ALA A 87 -0.55 -14.03 3.36
CA ALA A 87 0.84 -14.34 2.99
C ALA A 87 1.88 -13.97 4.08
N ASN A 88 1.66 -12.88 4.81
CA ASN A 88 2.61 -12.33 5.79
C ASN A 88 2.00 -12.10 7.19
N ILE A 89 0.80 -12.63 7.44
CA ILE A 89 0.07 -12.56 8.72
C ILE A 89 -0.45 -13.95 9.10
N ASP A 90 -1.06 -14.08 10.27
CA ASP A 90 -1.65 -15.34 10.74
C ASP A 90 -2.83 -15.77 9.84
N ASP A 91 -2.89 -17.04 9.45
CA ASP A 91 -3.94 -17.60 8.58
C ASP A 91 -5.36 -17.43 9.13
N ALA A 92 -5.51 -17.26 10.45
CA ALA A 92 -6.80 -16.97 11.09
C ALA A 92 -7.44 -15.64 10.59
N ASN A 93 -6.68 -14.79 9.90
CA ASN A 93 -7.23 -13.58 9.29
C ASN A 93 -8.09 -13.87 8.07
N VAL A 94 -7.89 -14.99 7.37
CA VAL A 94 -8.67 -15.31 6.15
C VAL A 94 -10.15 -15.53 6.50
N GLY A 95 -11.03 -14.81 5.81
CA GLY A 95 -12.46 -14.77 6.05
C GLY A 95 -12.91 -13.85 7.18
N PHE A 96 -11.99 -13.15 7.86
CA PHE A 96 -12.33 -12.21 8.92
C PHE A 96 -12.83 -10.88 8.35
N ASP A 97 -14.00 -10.40 8.82
CA ASP A 97 -14.53 -9.08 8.50
C ASP A 97 -13.77 -8.00 9.28
N MET A 98 -12.63 -7.61 8.75
CA MET A 98 -11.75 -6.63 9.39
C MET A 98 -12.39 -5.24 9.44
N GLN A 99 -13.09 -4.86 8.37
CA GLN A 99 -13.72 -3.54 8.29
C GLN A 99 -14.88 -3.43 9.30
N GLY A 100 -15.84 -4.35 9.27
CA GLY A 100 -16.98 -4.32 10.17
C GLY A 100 -16.57 -4.41 11.64
N ARG A 101 -15.49 -5.14 11.92
CA ARG A 101 -14.98 -5.25 13.29
C ARG A 101 -14.31 -3.95 13.77
N LEU A 102 -13.56 -3.27 12.93
CA LEU A 102 -12.99 -1.96 13.24
C LEU A 102 -14.08 -0.89 13.40
N GLU A 103 -15.08 -0.88 12.52
CA GLU A 103 -16.26 0.02 12.64
C GLU A 103 -17.00 -0.17 13.96
N GLN A 104 -17.21 -1.42 14.37
CA GLN A 104 -17.87 -1.74 15.65
C GLN A 104 -17.08 -1.22 16.85
N GLU A 105 -15.76 -1.33 16.85
CA GLU A 105 -14.91 -0.92 17.97
C GLU A 105 -14.67 0.59 18.04
N LEU A 106 -14.63 1.26 16.90
CA LEU A 106 -14.37 2.70 16.81
C LEU A 106 -15.65 3.52 16.88
N GLY A 107 -16.77 2.99 16.40
CA GLY A 107 -18.03 3.72 16.28
C GLY A 107 -18.09 4.71 15.11
N ASP A 108 -17.08 4.71 14.25
CA ASP A 108 -16.91 5.60 13.11
C ASP A 108 -16.81 4.79 11.80
N PRO A 109 -17.07 5.40 10.62
CA PRO A 109 -16.89 4.75 9.35
C PRO A 109 -15.44 4.34 9.11
N VAL A 110 -15.21 3.08 8.75
CA VAL A 110 -13.89 2.54 8.42
C VAL A 110 -13.87 2.04 6.97
N ARG A 111 -12.76 2.25 6.27
CA ARG A 111 -12.49 1.61 4.99
C ARG A 111 -11.19 0.84 5.06
N VAL A 112 -11.26 -0.48 4.81
CA VAL A 112 -10.08 -1.34 4.75
C VAL A 112 -9.74 -1.65 3.29
N ILE A 113 -8.48 -1.46 2.92
CA ILE A 113 -7.93 -1.79 1.59
C ILE A 113 -6.59 -2.51 1.75
N ASN A 114 -6.08 -3.08 0.65
CA ASN A 114 -4.72 -3.62 0.62
C ASN A 114 -3.67 -2.53 0.91
N ASP A 115 -2.56 -2.85 1.58
CA ASP A 115 -1.52 -1.90 1.98
C ASP A 115 -0.72 -1.34 0.79
N ALA A 116 -0.47 -2.15 -0.25
CA ALA A 116 0.17 -1.68 -1.47
C ALA A 116 -0.78 -0.78 -2.29
N ASP A 117 -2.09 -1.10 -2.32
CA ASP A 117 -3.12 -0.23 -2.90
C ASP A 117 -3.16 1.12 -2.19
N ALA A 118 -3.09 1.13 -0.85
CA ALA A 118 -3.00 2.36 -0.07
C ALA A 118 -1.77 3.19 -0.46
N ALA A 119 -0.60 2.57 -0.48
CA ALA A 119 0.63 3.26 -0.87
C ALA A 119 0.55 3.82 -2.31
N GLY A 120 -0.03 3.05 -3.23
CA GLY A 120 -0.26 3.49 -4.62
C GLY A 120 -1.19 4.69 -4.73
N LEU A 121 -2.30 4.71 -3.98
CA LEU A 121 -3.20 5.86 -3.94
C LEU A 121 -2.48 7.15 -3.54
N ALA A 122 -1.59 7.09 -2.54
CA ALA A 122 -0.80 8.23 -2.12
C ALA A 122 0.14 8.71 -3.23
N GLU A 123 0.86 7.80 -3.88
CA GLU A 123 1.80 8.13 -4.97
C GLU A 123 1.07 8.70 -6.20
N MET A 124 -0.13 8.20 -6.53
CA MET A 124 -0.94 8.74 -7.62
C MET A 124 -1.52 10.12 -7.29
N ARG A 125 -1.81 10.39 -6.03
CA ARG A 125 -2.41 11.66 -5.63
C ARG A 125 -1.37 12.76 -5.40
N TRP A 126 -0.25 12.46 -4.72
CA TRP A 126 0.70 13.45 -4.26
C TRP A 126 2.16 13.17 -4.64
N GLY A 127 2.45 11.95 -5.12
CA GLY A 127 3.82 11.49 -5.38
C GLY A 127 4.15 11.32 -6.86
N ALA A 128 4.97 10.30 -7.14
CA ALA A 128 5.58 10.05 -8.44
C ALA A 128 4.59 9.72 -9.57
N GLY A 129 3.40 9.20 -9.23
CA GLY A 129 2.35 8.88 -10.23
C GLY A 129 1.42 10.04 -10.55
N ARG A 130 1.59 11.19 -9.92
CA ARG A 130 0.68 12.33 -10.07
C ARG A 130 0.61 12.83 -11.52
N GLY A 131 -0.61 12.90 -12.06
CA GLY A 131 -0.86 13.42 -13.41
C GLY A 131 -0.60 12.45 -14.55
N VAL A 132 -0.21 11.21 -14.26
CA VAL A 132 -0.05 10.16 -15.27
C VAL A 132 -1.41 9.54 -15.56
N GLU A 133 -1.89 9.67 -16.81
CA GLU A 133 -3.21 9.19 -17.23
C GLU A 133 -3.22 7.75 -17.76
N GLY A 134 -2.05 7.17 -18.04
CA GLY A 134 -1.90 5.83 -18.61
C GLY A 134 -2.03 4.70 -17.58
N VAL A 135 -1.32 3.61 -17.85
CA VAL A 135 -1.18 2.48 -16.94
C VAL A 135 0.03 2.73 -16.01
N VAL A 136 -0.23 2.87 -14.72
CA VAL A 136 0.81 3.04 -13.71
C VAL A 136 0.85 1.81 -12.81
N LEU A 137 2.02 1.22 -12.68
CA LEU A 137 2.27 0.14 -11.72
C LEU A 137 3.15 0.67 -10.59
N MET A 138 2.67 0.59 -9.36
CA MET A 138 3.51 0.76 -8.19
C MET A 138 3.93 -0.60 -7.64
N LEU A 139 5.21 -0.73 -7.29
CA LEU A 139 5.80 -1.90 -6.65
C LEU A 139 6.39 -1.50 -5.29
N THR A 140 5.97 -2.15 -4.22
CA THR A 140 6.58 -1.99 -2.89
C THR A 140 7.55 -3.13 -2.63
N LEU A 141 8.85 -2.86 -2.68
CA LEU A 141 9.90 -3.86 -2.50
C LEU A 141 10.35 -3.87 -1.03
N GLY A 142 9.94 -4.91 -0.31
CA GLY A 142 10.17 -5.07 1.13
C GLY A 142 10.40 -6.52 1.54
N THR A 143 9.60 -7.03 2.49
CA THR A 143 9.58 -8.46 2.88
C THR A 143 9.18 -9.33 1.68
N GLY A 144 8.15 -8.92 0.96
CA GLY A 144 7.73 -9.45 -0.33
C GLY A 144 7.74 -8.36 -1.40
N ILE A 145 6.93 -8.54 -2.43
CA ILE A 145 6.63 -7.55 -3.47
C ILE A 145 5.13 -7.26 -3.43
N GLY A 146 4.74 -6.13 -2.83
CA GLY A 146 3.39 -5.61 -2.98
C GLY A 146 3.26 -4.85 -4.29
N SER A 147 2.06 -4.84 -4.86
CA SER A 147 1.80 -4.15 -6.12
C SER A 147 0.44 -3.46 -6.11
N SER A 148 0.34 -2.30 -6.73
CA SER A 148 -0.92 -1.65 -7.04
C SER A 148 -0.93 -1.16 -8.48
N LEU A 149 -2.04 -1.39 -9.16
CA LEU A 149 -2.22 -1.08 -10.58
C LEU A 149 -3.23 0.05 -10.76
N PHE A 150 -2.90 1.00 -11.62
CA PHE A 150 -3.80 2.09 -12.00
C PHE A 150 -3.97 2.12 -13.52
N ALA A 151 -5.18 2.39 -13.96
CA ALA A 151 -5.50 2.60 -15.36
C ALA A 151 -6.35 3.88 -15.47
N GLY A 152 -5.86 4.87 -16.22
CA GLY A 152 -6.52 6.18 -16.33
C GLY A 152 -6.71 6.85 -14.96
N GLY A 153 -5.71 6.78 -14.08
CA GLY A 153 -5.74 7.33 -12.73
C GLY A 153 -6.63 6.57 -11.73
N ARG A 154 -7.23 5.43 -12.14
CA ARG A 154 -8.15 4.64 -11.30
C ARG A 154 -7.48 3.37 -10.82
N LEU A 155 -7.59 3.09 -9.52
CA LEU A 155 -7.07 1.87 -8.92
C LEU A 155 -7.80 0.62 -9.46
N VAL A 156 -7.03 -0.37 -9.88
CA VAL A 156 -7.47 -1.76 -10.08
C VAL A 156 -7.11 -2.50 -8.79
N PRO A 157 -8.06 -2.73 -7.88
CA PRO A 157 -7.74 -3.15 -6.52
C PRO A 157 -7.21 -4.58 -6.45
N ASN A 158 -6.36 -4.82 -5.45
CA ASN A 158 -5.82 -6.14 -5.12
C ASN A 158 -5.01 -6.80 -6.25
N ALA A 159 -4.16 -6.06 -6.92
CA ALA A 159 -3.23 -6.60 -7.89
C ALA A 159 -2.04 -7.26 -7.16
N GLU A 160 -1.83 -8.57 -7.35
CA GLU A 160 -0.82 -9.37 -6.63
C GLU A 160 0.29 -9.84 -7.59
N PHE A 161 0.95 -8.89 -8.27
CA PHE A 161 2.00 -9.22 -9.24
C PHE A 161 3.30 -9.76 -8.62
N GLY A 162 3.47 -9.65 -7.31
CA GLY A 162 4.56 -10.32 -6.60
C GLY A 162 4.52 -11.84 -6.69
N HIS A 163 3.32 -12.41 -6.95
CA HIS A 163 3.09 -13.85 -7.13
C HIS A 163 3.22 -14.34 -8.58
N ILE A 164 3.62 -13.49 -9.53
CA ILE A 164 3.95 -13.97 -10.88
C ILE A 164 5.08 -15.00 -10.78
N GLU A 165 4.88 -16.16 -11.42
CA GLU A 165 5.89 -17.20 -11.43
C GLU A 165 7.07 -16.82 -12.32
N ILE A 166 8.28 -16.86 -11.75
CA ILE A 166 9.55 -16.69 -12.45
C ILE A 166 10.47 -17.85 -12.05
N ARG A 167 10.87 -18.66 -13.03
CA ARG A 167 11.73 -19.83 -12.83
C ARG A 167 11.18 -20.81 -11.78
N GLY A 168 9.85 -21.04 -11.78
CA GLY A 168 9.18 -21.98 -10.89
C GLY A 168 8.99 -21.49 -9.46
N LYS A 169 9.10 -20.17 -9.20
CA LYS A 169 8.86 -19.55 -7.90
C LYS A 169 8.18 -18.19 -8.07
N ASP A 170 7.44 -17.77 -7.05
CA ASP A 170 6.91 -16.42 -7.00
C ASP A 170 8.04 -15.38 -7.13
N ALA A 171 7.81 -14.34 -7.89
CA ALA A 171 8.79 -13.28 -8.16
C ALA A 171 9.33 -12.67 -6.86
N GLU A 172 8.50 -12.50 -5.84
CA GLU A 172 8.91 -11.94 -4.55
C GLU A 172 10.01 -12.77 -3.84
N HIS A 173 10.03 -14.09 -4.03
CA HIS A 173 11.08 -14.96 -3.49
C HIS A 173 12.45 -14.72 -4.15
N ARG A 174 12.51 -13.97 -5.25
CA ARG A 174 13.72 -13.69 -6.01
C ARG A 174 14.11 -12.21 -6.02
N ALA A 175 13.12 -11.30 -6.16
CA ALA A 175 13.33 -9.89 -6.44
C ALA A 175 12.87 -8.94 -5.31
N SER A 176 12.43 -9.44 -4.14
CA SER A 176 12.18 -8.59 -2.97
C SER A 176 13.50 -8.15 -2.28
N ASP A 177 13.45 -7.09 -1.45
CA ASP A 177 14.61 -6.69 -0.62
C ASP A 177 15.01 -7.79 0.39
N SER A 178 14.03 -8.55 0.88
CA SER A 178 14.29 -9.72 1.73
C SER A 178 15.06 -10.80 0.98
N ALA A 179 14.72 -11.07 -0.29
CA ALA A 179 15.46 -12.01 -1.13
C ALA A 179 16.90 -11.56 -1.36
N ARG A 180 17.11 -10.25 -1.65
CA ARG A 180 18.44 -9.66 -1.77
C ARG A 180 19.28 -9.90 -0.53
N LYS A 181 18.74 -9.61 0.65
CA LYS A 181 19.45 -9.78 1.94
C LYS A 181 19.71 -11.24 2.28
N ARG A 182 18.72 -12.12 2.07
CA ARG A 182 18.85 -13.56 2.34
C ARG A 182 19.96 -14.21 1.52
N ASP A 183 20.04 -13.83 0.24
CA ASP A 183 20.98 -14.43 -0.73
C ASP A 183 22.29 -13.62 -0.82
N ASP A 184 22.47 -12.61 0.05
CA ASP A 184 23.64 -11.71 0.15
C ASP A 184 24.07 -11.12 -1.21
N LEU A 185 23.07 -10.69 -2.02
CA LEU A 185 23.32 -10.18 -3.36
C LEU A 185 23.92 -8.78 -3.33
N SER A 186 24.92 -8.55 -4.20
CA SER A 186 25.32 -7.21 -4.60
C SER A 186 24.17 -6.44 -5.23
N TRP A 187 24.31 -5.14 -5.39
CA TRP A 187 23.26 -4.33 -6.03
C TRP A 187 23.09 -4.65 -7.52
N GLU A 188 24.14 -5.01 -8.19
CA GLU A 188 24.12 -5.44 -9.59
C GLU A 188 23.40 -6.78 -9.76
N GLU A 189 23.76 -7.81 -8.98
CA GLU A 189 23.07 -9.12 -8.99
C GLU A 189 21.59 -9.00 -8.58
N TYR A 190 21.28 -8.10 -7.67
CA TYR A 190 19.88 -7.80 -7.30
C TYR A 190 19.14 -7.16 -8.46
N ALA A 191 19.76 -6.17 -9.12
CA ALA A 191 19.17 -5.51 -10.27
C ALA A 191 18.88 -6.48 -11.42
N GLU A 192 19.77 -7.45 -11.69
CA GLU A 192 19.52 -8.50 -12.70
C GLU A 192 18.23 -9.29 -12.39
N ARG A 193 18.01 -9.66 -11.12
CA ARG A 193 16.80 -10.39 -10.73
C ARG A 193 15.55 -9.52 -10.80
N LEU A 194 15.66 -8.26 -10.42
CA LEU A 194 14.57 -7.30 -10.49
C LEU A 194 14.23 -6.98 -11.96
N ASP A 195 15.23 -6.83 -12.80
CA ASP A 195 15.07 -6.55 -14.22
C ASP A 195 14.33 -7.69 -14.96
N GLU A 196 14.67 -8.94 -14.65
CA GLU A 196 13.94 -10.12 -15.16
C GLU A 196 12.45 -10.05 -14.80
N TYR A 197 12.13 -9.63 -13.58
CA TYR A 197 10.75 -9.45 -13.12
C TYR A 197 10.07 -8.27 -13.83
N LEU A 198 10.76 -7.14 -13.97
CA LEU A 198 10.22 -5.95 -14.65
C LEU A 198 9.93 -6.22 -16.12
N HIS A 199 10.81 -6.90 -16.84
CA HIS A 199 10.54 -7.31 -18.21
C HIS A 199 9.32 -8.22 -18.32
N ARG A 200 9.14 -9.14 -17.37
CA ARG A 200 7.93 -9.98 -17.35
C ARG A 200 6.65 -9.16 -17.14
N ILE A 201 6.71 -8.14 -16.29
CA ILE A 201 5.61 -7.18 -16.09
C ILE A 201 5.33 -6.40 -17.36
N GLU A 202 6.35 -5.88 -18.01
CA GLU A 202 6.22 -5.13 -19.26
C GLU A 202 5.56 -5.93 -20.38
N ASP A 203 5.91 -7.21 -20.49
CA ASP A 203 5.32 -8.10 -21.49
C ASP A 203 3.82 -8.39 -21.25
N LEU A 204 3.36 -8.23 -20.01
CA LEU A 204 1.97 -8.50 -19.63
C LEU A 204 1.10 -7.25 -19.58
N LEU A 205 1.62 -6.10 -19.16
CA LEU A 205 0.83 -4.91 -18.82
C LEU A 205 1.10 -3.71 -19.71
N TRP A 206 2.29 -3.60 -20.32
CA TRP A 206 2.73 -2.40 -21.06
C TRP A 206 2.49 -1.12 -20.26
N PRO A 207 3.05 -0.98 -19.04
CA PRO A 207 2.81 0.20 -18.23
C PRO A 207 3.49 1.43 -18.82
N ASP A 208 2.89 2.60 -18.59
CA ASP A 208 3.47 3.90 -18.97
C ASP A 208 4.46 4.40 -17.91
N LEU A 209 4.29 3.96 -16.67
CA LEU A 209 5.18 4.29 -15.55
C LEU A 209 5.23 3.14 -14.54
N ILE A 210 6.44 2.86 -14.02
CA ILE A 210 6.65 1.98 -12.87
C ILE A 210 7.20 2.81 -11.71
N VAL A 211 6.48 2.85 -10.58
CA VAL A 211 6.92 3.51 -9.35
C VAL A 211 7.46 2.47 -8.38
N VAL A 212 8.71 2.59 -7.96
CA VAL A 212 9.34 1.66 -7.01
C VAL A 212 9.38 2.27 -5.62
N GLY A 213 8.59 1.68 -4.71
CA GLY A 213 8.47 2.04 -3.31
C GLY A 213 9.06 0.99 -2.36
N GLY A 214 8.68 1.09 -1.09
CA GLY A 214 9.21 0.27 -0.01
C GLY A 214 10.56 0.77 0.52
N GLY A 215 11.10 0.10 1.53
CA GLY A 215 12.30 0.55 2.22
C GLY A 215 13.55 0.66 1.33
N ILE A 216 13.61 -0.14 0.27
CA ILE A 216 14.74 -0.18 -0.66
C ILE A 216 14.76 1.02 -1.64
N SER A 217 13.62 1.69 -1.87
CA SER A 217 13.54 2.83 -2.80
C SER A 217 14.50 3.97 -2.45
N LYS A 218 14.83 4.12 -1.16
CA LYS A 218 15.85 5.07 -0.67
C LYS A 218 17.28 4.79 -1.18
N LYS A 219 17.48 3.65 -1.82
CA LYS A 219 18.77 3.18 -2.38
C LYS A 219 18.65 2.93 -3.88
N SER A 220 17.67 3.52 -4.54
CA SER A 220 17.42 3.38 -5.99
C SER A 220 18.66 3.73 -6.82
N ASP A 221 19.45 4.71 -6.39
CA ASP A 221 20.72 5.08 -6.99
C ASP A 221 21.72 3.92 -7.14
N LYS A 222 21.59 2.86 -6.33
CA LYS A 222 22.49 1.72 -6.32
C LYS A 222 22.12 0.61 -7.30
N PHE A 223 20.86 0.51 -7.72
CA PHE A 223 20.39 -0.59 -8.58
C PHE A 223 19.64 -0.11 -9.82
N PHE A 224 19.00 1.07 -9.83
CA PHE A 224 18.36 1.61 -11.04
C PHE A 224 19.29 1.72 -12.25
N PRO A 225 20.58 2.11 -12.11
CA PRO A 225 21.48 2.22 -13.26
C PRO A 225 21.72 0.89 -14.01
N TYR A 226 21.40 -0.25 -13.41
CA TYR A 226 21.55 -1.57 -14.02
C TYR A 226 20.25 -2.13 -14.61
N LEU A 227 19.11 -1.43 -14.42
CA LEU A 227 17.83 -1.85 -14.98
C LEU A 227 17.77 -1.50 -16.47
N THR A 228 17.23 -2.41 -17.28
CA THR A 228 17.12 -2.27 -18.74
C THR A 228 15.66 -2.26 -19.22
N ALA A 229 14.70 -2.18 -18.28
CA ALA A 229 13.29 -2.08 -18.61
C ALA A 229 13.00 -0.91 -19.59
N ARG A 230 12.04 -1.12 -20.48
CA ARG A 230 11.62 -0.13 -21.50
C ARG A 230 10.82 1.01 -20.89
N THR A 231 10.03 0.68 -19.87
CA THR A 231 9.16 1.62 -19.17
C THR A 231 9.99 2.53 -18.26
N GLU A 232 9.60 3.78 -18.17
CA GLU A 232 10.19 4.68 -17.18
C GLU A 232 9.99 4.15 -15.77
N ILE A 233 11.08 4.07 -14.98
CA ILE A 233 11.08 3.62 -13.59
C ILE A 233 11.53 4.76 -12.71
N VAL A 234 10.70 5.12 -11.73
CA VAL A 234 10.98 6.19 -10.79
C VAL A 234 10.88 5.71 -9.34
N PRO A 235 11.64 6.29 -8.41
CA PRO A 235 11.45 6.00 -6.99
C PRO A 235 10.21 6.69 -6.45
N ALA A 236 9.52 6.04 -5.52
CA ALA A 236 8.40 6.59 -4.77
C ALA A 236 8.81 7.85 -3.99
N GLN A 237 7.93 8.84 -3.91
CA GLN A 237 8.17 10.14 -3.29
C GLN A 237 7.57 10.25 -1.87
N MET A 238 6.42 9.62 -1.61
CA MET A 238 5.73 9.66 -0.30
C MET A 238 6.41 8.81 0.79
N LEU A 239 7.32 7.93 0.40
CA LEU A 239 8.18 7.13 1.29
C LEU A 239 7.41 6.42 2.43
N ASN A 240 7.77 6.75 3.69
CA ASN A 240 7.24 6.08 4.88
C ASN A 240 5.80 6.50 5.26
N GLU A 241 5.27 7.52 4.62
CA GLU A 241 3.94 8.08 4.88
C GLU A 241 2.90 7.60 3.87
N ALA A 242 3.35 7.02 2.74
CA ALA A 242 2.49 6.55 1.67
C ALA A 242 1.35 5.64 2.16
N GLY A 243 1.64 4.64 3.01
CA GLY A 243 0.64 3.72 3.55
C GLY A 243 -0.42 4.43 4.40
N ILE A 244 0.00 5.36 5.27
CA ILE A 244 -0.92 6.13 6.12
C ILE A 244 -1.74 7.11 5.28
N ALA A 245 -1.09 7.90 4.42
CA ALA A 245 -1.75 8.91 3.60
C ALA A 245 -2.74 8.28 2.60
N GLY A 246 -2.34 7.20 1.95
CA GLY A 246 -3.21 6.49 1.01
C GLY A 246 -4.37 5.74 1.69
N ALA A 247 -4.14 5.17 2.88
CA ALA A 247 -5.23 4.61 3.68
C ALA A 247 -6.24 5.70 4.06
N ALA A 248 -5.79 6.85 4.53
CA ALA A 248 -6.66 7.99 4.83
C ALA A 248 -7.48 8.42 3.59
N LEU A 249 -6.84 8.49 2.41
CA LEU A 249 -7.52 8.81 1.16
C LEU A 249 -8.64 7.81 0.84
N ALA A 250 -8.40 6.51 1.06
CA ALA A 250 -9.41 5.46 0.89
C ALA A 250 -10.56 5.57 1.91
N GLY A 251 -10.28 6.11 3.10
CA GLY A 251 -11.25 6.32 4.18
C GLY A 251 -12.18 7.51 3.99
N ILE A 252 -12.04 8.32 2.93
CA ILE A 252 -12.96 9.42 2.65
C ILE A 252 -14.37 8.85 2.42
N PRO A 253 -15.40 9.30 3.19
CA PRO A 253 -16.77 8.85 2.99
C PRO A 253 -17.30 9.23 1.59
N GLN A 254 -18.01 8.29 0.95
CA GLN A 254 -18.49 8.48 -0.44
C GLN A 254 -19.42 9.68 -0.61
N GLU A 255 -20.23 9.99 0.40
CA GLU A 255 -21.11 11.17 0.38
C GLU A 255 -20.32 12.50 0.31
N ALA A 256 -19.13 12.53 0.93
CA ALA A 256 -18.24 13.69 0.85
C ALA A 256 -17.52 13.77 -0.51
N ALA A 257 -17.20 12.63 -1.12
CA ALA A 257 -16.56 12.56 -2.43
C ALA A 257 -17.49 13.03 -3.58
N VAL A 258 -18.78 12.78 -3.47
CA VAL A 258 -19.78 13.24 -4.48
C VAL A 258 -19.97 14.76 -4.44
N LYS A 259 -20.06 15.36 -3.25
CA LYS A 259 -20.23 16.82 -3.08
C LYS A 259 -19.02 17.65 -3.54
N ALA A 260 -17.85 17.06 -3.64
CA ALA A 260 -16.65 17.75 -4.10
C ALA A 260 -16.44 17.65 -5.64
N ALA A 261 -17.26 16.85 -6.32
CA ALA A 261 -17.22 16.65 -7.78
C ALA A 261 -18.30 17.47 -8.51
N GLU A 262 -19.22 18.11 -7.79
CA GLU A 262 -20.20 19.09 -8.27
C GLU A 262 -19.65 20.52 -8.16
#